data_4bbd2b59336ac69e77592f71a8095dc6
#
_entry.id   4bbd2b59336ac69e77592f71a8095dc6
#
_cell.length_a   1.000
_cell.length_b   1.000
_cell.length_c   1.000
_cell.angle_alpha   90.00
_cell.angle_beta   90.00
_cell.angle_gamma   90.00
#
_symmetry.space_group_name_H-M   'P 1'
#
loop_
_entity.id
_entity.type
_entity.pdbx_description
1 polymer ?
#
loop_
_entity_poly.entity_id
_entity_poly.type
_entity_poly.pdbx_seq_one_letter_code
_entity_poly.pdbx_strand_id
1 'polypeptide(L)'
;MHRKDFLRLLALTPFVTHNMKLQAFSKITSSFSSTKKMPVLFTSHGNPMDIPLGLNANPFLTSLAQIGEKIRKEHEIKAILVVSAHWCTKGTLVNVSSAPDTIYDYYGFPPEYYTQKYLAPGSPETAKEVTKLIPKVKETTEWGLDHGAWPMLKHMFPKADVPVFEMSIDYYQSAQYHFDLAKQLKPLRDKGVLIIGSGAVVHNIKEAGKRFFNGNMKPYGWDIEFDQWIKQQLDKRDIQSIVNYEKNKLGLIAAPTPDHYVPLIYSLALMEKDESLEHTFEEMLPAFSNRGFKIG
;
A
#
# COMPACT_ATOMS: atom_id res chain seq x y z
N MET A 1 3.84 -30.11 -10.35
CA MET A 1 4.13 -31.38 -9.63
C MET A 1 3.29 -31.39 -8.35
N HIS A 2 2.41 -32.38 -8.15
CA HIS A 2 1.53 -32.41 -6.99
C HIS A 2 2.32 -32.83 -5.72
N ARG A 3 1.88 -32.33 -4.56
CA ARG A 3 2.47 -32.62 -3.23
C ARG A 3 2.72 -34.12 -2.98
N LYS A 4 1.90 -35.00 -3.57
CA LYS A 4 2.02 -36.47 -3.49
C LYS A 4 3.22 -37.01 -4.28
N ASP A 5 3.57 -36.39 -5.41
CA ASP A 5 4.69 -36.81 -6.25
C ASP A 5 6.03 -36.40 -5.62
N PHE A 6 6.04 -35.26 -4.90
CA PHE A 6 7.18 -34.80 -4.11
C PHE A 6 7.52 -35.76 -2.95
N LEU A 7 6.51 -36.24 -2.24
CA LEU A 7 6.70 -37.18 -1.14
C LEU A 7 7.17 -38.56 -1.62
N ARG A 8 6.75 -39.00 -2.84
CA ARG A 8 7.23 -40.25 -3.47
C ARG A 8 8.70 -40.13 -3.91
N LEU A 9 9.14 -39.00 -4.43
CA LEU A 9 10.56 -38.78 -4.78
C LEU A 9 11.47 -38.80 -3.55
N LEU A 10 11.02 -38.25 -2.41
CA LEU A 10 11.76 -38.30 -1.14
C LEU A 10 11.93 -39.72 -0.59
N ALA A 11 10.95 -40.59 -0.84
CA ALA A 11 10.97 -41.98 -0.35
C ALA A 11 11.87 -42.93 -1.17
N LEU A 12 12.25 -42.55 -2.39
CA LEU A 12 12.99 -43.41 -3.33
C LEU A 12 14.52 -43.18 -3.34
N THR A 13 15.09 -42.36 -2.42
CA THR A 13 16.54 -42.13 -2.37
C THR A 13 17.18 -42.55 -1.04
N PRO A 14 17.54 -43.83 -0.87
CA PRO A 14 18.13 -44.31 0.40
C PRO A 14 19.62 -43.99 0.60
N PHE A 15 20.37 -43.54 -0.39
CA PHE A 15 21.83 -43.34 -0.26
C PHE A 15 22.33 -42.11 -1.02
N VAL A 16 22.09 -40.92 -0.50
CA VAL A 16 22.72 -39.69 -0.98
C VAL A 16 23.40 -38.99 0.20
N THR A 17 24.68 -38.63 0.05
CA THR A 17 25.45 -37.91 1.09
C THR A 17 24.74 -36.60 1.45
N HIS A 18 24.95 -36.09 2.65
CA HIS A 18 24.27 -34.91 3.20
C HIS A 18 24.34 -33.69 2.26
N ASN A 19 25.49 -33.48 1.61
CA ASN A 19 25.70 -32.39 0.65
C ASN A 19 24.91 -32.54 -0.66
N MET A 20 24.73 -33.76 -1.17
CA MET A 20 23.92 -34.01 -2.35
C MET A 20 22.42 -33.84 -2.07
N LYS A 21 21.96 -34.13 -0.86
CA LYS A 21 20.58 -33.87 -0.44
C LYS A 21 20.29 -32.37 -0.38
N LEU A 22 21.23 -31.56 0.15
CA LEU A 22 21.11 -30.10 0.19
C LEU A 22 21.11 -29.49 -1.22
N GLN A 23 21.97 -29.94 -2.11
CA GLN A 23 22.03 -29.47 -3.51
C GLN A 23 20.80 -29.90 -4.32
N ALA A 24 20.30 -31.12 -4.12
CA ALA A 24 19.07 -31.58 -4.75
C ALA A 24 17.84 -30.80 -4.19
N PHE A 25 17.80 -30.55 -2.90
CA PHE A 25 16.78 -29.73 -2.25
C PHE A 25 16.83 -28.27 -2.74
N SER A 26 18.02 -27.68 -2.86
CA SER A 26 18.23 -26.35 -3.44
C SER A 26 17.81 -26.28 -4.90
N LYS A 27 18.11 -27.29 -5.73
CA LYS A 27 17.64 -27.38 -7.13
C LYS A 27 16.12 -27.57 -7.23
N ILE A 28 15.51 -28.35 -6.34
CA ILE A 28 14.05 -28.56 -6.29
C ILE A 28 13.37 -27.29 -5.80
N THR A 29 13.91 -26.60 -4.79
CA THR A 29 13.37 -25.33 -4.30
C THR A 29 13.56 -24.19 -5.30
N SER A 30 14.63 -24.19 -6.11
CA SER A 30 14.83 -23.25 -7.21
C SER A 30 13.93 -23.53 -8.44
N SER A 31 13.39 -24.76 -8.57
CA SER A 31 12.41 -25.12 -9.61
C SER A 31 10.94 -24.87 -9.20
N PHE A 32 10.66 -24.56 -7.94
CA PHE A 32 9.41 -23.90 -7.62
C PHE A 32 9.47 -22.54 -8.30
N SER A 33 8.66 -22.38 -9.35
CA SER A 33 8.51 -21.10 -10.03
C SER A 33 8.37 -20.02 -8.97
N SER A 34 9.36 -19.14 -8.88
CA SER A 34 9.21 -17.91 -8.10
C SER A 34 7.93 -17.30 -8.61
N THR A 35 6.94 -17.12 -7.75
CA THR A 35 5.78 -16.30 -8.10
C THR A 35 6.37 -15.00 -8.62
N LYS A 36 5.90 -14.54 -9.79
CA LYS A 36 6.34 -13.23 -10.32
C LYS A 36 6.27 -12.25 -9.16
N LYS A 37 7.39 -11.57 -8.86
CA LYS A 37 7.46 -10.62 -7.74
C LYS A 37 6.25 -9.68 -7.79
N MET A 38 5.58 -9.50 -6.67
CA MET A 38 4.42 -8.61 -6.59
C MET A 38 4.83 -7.16 -6.82
N PRO A 39 4.04 -6.39 -7.58
CA PRO A 39 4.24 -4.95 -7.69
C PRO A 39 4.02 -4.26 -6.34
N VAL A 40 4.40 -3.00 -6.27
CA VAL A 40 4.05 -2.09 -5.17
C VAL A 40 3.19 -0.98 -5.75
N LEU A 41 2.17 -0.57 -5.01
CA LEU A 41 1.35 0.58 -5.36
C LEU A 41 1.52 1.71 -4.35
N PHE A 42 1.45 2.91 -4.86
CA PHE A 42 1.06 4.09 -4.12
C PHE A 42 -0.18 4.67 -4.77
N THR A 43 -1.19 5.01 -4.00
CA THR A 43 -2.40 5.67 -4.52
C THR A 43 -3.07 6.49 -3.44
N SER A 44 -3.81 7.52 -3.85
CA SER A 44 -4.83 8.13 -3.00
C SER A 44 -5.93 7.11 -2.69
N HIS A 45 -6.61 7.30 -1.58
CA HIS A 45 -7.84 6.59 -1.23
C HIS A 45 -9.11 7.41 -1.53
N GLY A 46 -8.93 8.58 -2.19
CA GLY A 46 -10.04 9.50 -2.44
C GLY A 46 -10.45 10.27 -1.19
N ASN A 47 -11.71 10.61 -1.13
CA ASN A 47 -12.30 11.24 0.04
C ASN A 47 -13.60 10.50 0.45
N PRO A 48 -14.11 10.71 1.69
CA PRO A 48 -15.32 10.02 2.12
C PRO A 48 -16.54 10.23 1.20
N MET A 49 -16.60 11.31 0.43
CA MET A 49 -17.71 11.54 -0.52
C MET A 49 -17.72 10.55 -1.67
N ASP A 50 -16.60 9.90 -1.97
CA ASP A 50 -16.53 8.85 -3.00
C ASP A 50 -17.10 7.50 -2.52
N ILE A 51 -17.25 7.30 -1.20
CA ILE A 51 -17.67 6.03 -0.59
C ILE A 51 -19.00 5.48 -1.12
N PRO A 52 -20.09 6.29 -1.24
CA PRO A 52 -21.35 5.77 -1.75
C PRO A 52 -21.37 5.58 -3.28
N LEU A 53 -20.33 6.04 -3.99
CA LEU A 53 -20.29 5.96 -5.44
C LEU A 53 -20.06 4.51 -5.90
N GLY A 54 -20.67 4.18 -7.03
CA GLY A 54 -20.48 2.88 -7.68
C GLY A 54 -19.12 2.75 -8.36
N LEU A 55 -18.81 1.55 -8.80
CA LEU A 55 -17.64 1.27 -9.63
C LEU A 55 -17.65 2.16 -10.87
N ASN A 56 -16.51 2.73 -11.22
CA ASN A 56 -16.33 3.59 -12.39
C ASN A 56 -17.16 4.90 -12.39
N ALA A 57 -17.61 5.37 -11.23
CA ALA A 57 -18.43 6.58 -11.11
C ALA A 57 -17.68 7.87 -11.48
N ASN A 58 -16.36 7.87 -11.35
CA ASN A 58 -15.47 8.96 -11.78
C ASN A 58 -14.14 8.40 -12.32
N PRO A 59 -13.31 9.22 -12.99
CA PRO A 59 -12.04 8.76 -13.56
C PRO A 59 -11.08 8.16 -12.51
N PHE A 60 -11.04 8.70 -11.30
CA PHE A 60 -10.20 8.18 -10.22
C PHE A 60 -10.64 6.77 -9.80
N LEU A 61 -11.92 6.56 -9.52
CA LEU A 61 -12.45 5.24 -9.15
C LEU A 61 -12.31 4.23 -10.29
N THR A 62 -12.45 4.69 -11.54
CA THR A 62 -12.18 3.87 -12.73
C THR A 62 -10.72 3.41 -12.77
N SER A 63 -9.77 4.30 -12.46
CA SER A 63 -8.34 3.96 -12.43
C SER A 63 -8.02 2.90 -11.36
N LEU A 64 -8.64 3.00 -10.18
CA LEU A 64 -8.52 2.00 -9.12
C LEU A 64 -9.01 0.62 -9.57
N ALA A 65 -10.18 0.57 -10.22
CA ALA A 65 -10.73 -0.68 -10.73
C ALA A 65 -9.81 -1.30 -11.81
N GLN A 66 -9.33 -0.50 -12.74
CA GLN A 66 -8.43 -0.95 -13.81
C GLN A 66 -7.11 -1.50 -13.30
N ILE A 67 -6.46 -0.81 -12.35
CA ILE A 67 -5.19 -1.28 -11.80
C ILE A 67 -5.38 -2.55 -10.97
N GLY A 68 -6.47 -2.65 -10.20
CA GLY A 68 -6.81 -3.87 -9.45
C GLY A 68 -7.02 -5.07 -10.37
N GLU A 69 -7.77 -4.89 -11.46
CA GLU A 69 -7.99 -5.93 -12.48
C GLU A 69 -6.68 -6.34 -13.17
N LYS A 70 -5.84 -5.36 -13.56
CA LYS A 70 -4.53 -5.62 -14.19
C LYS A 70 -3.65 -6.46 -13.28
N ILE A 71 -3.51 -6.09 -12.00
CA ILE A 71 -2.69 -6.84 -11.06
C ILE A 71 -3.23 -8.24 -10.84
N ARG A 72 -4.54 -8.41 -10.69
CA ARG A 72 -5.18 -9.73 -10.52
C ARG A 72 -4.98 -10.64 -11.74
N LYS A 73 -4.92 -10.10 -12.94
CA LYS A 73 -4.63 -10.87 -14.16
C LYS A 73 -3.17 -11.30 -14.27
N GLU A 74 -2.25 -10.46 -13.79
CA GLU A 74 -0.81 -10.64 -13.96
C GLU A 74 -0.15 -11.41 -12.81
N HIS A 75 -0.78 -11.47 -11.63
CA HIS A 75 -0.21 -12.00 -10.39
C HIS A 75 -1.22 -12.80 -9.57
N GLU A 76 -0.72 -13.81 -8.88
CA GLU A 76 -1.46 -14.52 -7.82
C GLU A 76 -1.29 -13.75 -6.50
N ILE A 77 -2.31 -12.97 -6.12
CA ILE A 77 -2.27 -12.17 -4.88
C ILE A 77 -2.66 -13.06 -3.70
N LYS A 78 -1.73 -13.32 -2.78
CA LYS A 78 -1.97 -14.12 -1.57
C LYS A 78 -2.49 -13.29 -0.41
N ALA A 79 -2.03 -12.05 -0.29
CA ALA A 79 -2.51 -11.08 0.68
C ALA A 79 -2.22 -9.65 0.21
N ILE A 80 -2.90 -8.69 0.79
CA ILE A 80 -2.66 -7.26 0.60
C ILE A 80 -2.24 -6.66 1.93
N LEU A 81 -1.09 -6.00 1.95
CA LEU A 81 -0.66 -5.11 3.03
C LEU A 81 -0.97 -3.67 2.65
N VAL A 82 -1.78 -2.98 3.43
CA VAL A 82 -1.99 -1.54 3.29
C VAL A 82 -1.24 -0.80 4.39
N VAL A 83 -0.46 0.21 3.99
CA VAL A 83 0.08 1.23 4.90
C VAL A 83 -0.83 2.44 4.74
N SER A 84 -1.74 2.62 5.69
CA SER A 84 -2.78 3.65 5.64
C SER A 84 -2.32 4.94 6.32
N ALA A 85 -2.62 6.07 5.68
CA ALA A 85 -2.47 7.41 6.24
C ALA A 85 -3.30 7.63 7.52
N HIS A 86 -4.33 6.83 7.74
CA HIS A 86 -5.30 6.98 8.82
C HIS A 86 -4.94 6.19 10.07
N TRP A 87 -4.05 5.22 9.98
CA TRP A 87 -3.60 4.48 11.15
C TRP A 87 -2.24 5.00 11.67
N CYS A 88 -2.30 6.07 12.43
CA CYS A 88 -1.14 6.70 13.06
C CYS A 88 -1.03 6.29 14.53
N THR A 89 0.15 5.81 14.95
CA THR A 89 0.40 5.30 16.31
C THR A 89 1.73 5.83 16.87
N LYS A 90 1.98 5.56 18.13
CA LYS A 90 3.32 5.66 18.74
C LYS A 90 4.00 4.30 18.69
N GLY A 91 5.03 4.17 17.88
CA GLY A 91 5.58 2.91 17.41
C GLY A 91 4.78 2.37 16.23
N THR A 92 5.30 1.35 15.56
CA THR A 92 4.62 0.72 14.40
C THR A 92 3.92 -0.55 14.82
N LEU A 93 2.65 -0.69 14.44
CA LEU A 93 1.80 -1.86 14.68
C LEU A 93 1.44 -2.55 13.38
N VAL A 94 1.15 -3.85 13.44
CA VAL A 94 0.56 -4.62 12.34
C VAL A 94 -0.68 -5.34 12.85
N ASN A 95 -1.77 -5.28 12.06
CA ASN A 95 -3.01 -5.97 12.39
C ASN A 95 -2.90 -7.47 12.07
N VAL A 96 -3.13 -8.31 13.07
CA VAL A 96 -3.12 -9.78 12.96
C VAL A 96 -4.52 -10.39 13.14
N SER A 97 -5.59 -9.59 13.00
CA SER A 97 -6.96 -10.10 13.01
C SER A 97 -7.21 -11.02 11.81
N SER A 98 -7.94 -12.12 12.01
CA SER A 98 -8.40 -12.99 10.93
C SER A 98 -9.65 -12.45 10.22
N ALA A 99 -10.35 -11.50 10.83
CA ALA A 99 -11.55 -10.85 10.29
C ALA A 99 -11.55 -9.37 10.74
N PRO A 100 -10.76 -8.51 10.08
CA PRO A 100 -10.70 -7.10 10.44
C PRO A 100 -12.03 -6.41 10.12
N ASP A 101 -12.55 -5.63 11.06
CA ASP A 101 -13.77 -4.86 10.88
C ASP A 101 -13.55 -3.68 9.91
N THR A 102 -14.64 -3.25 9.25
CA THR A 102 -14.65 -1.98 8.52
C THR A 102 -14.72 -0.82 9.50
N ILE A 103 -13.75 0.09 9.49
CA ILE A 103 -13.70 1.27 10.36
C ILE A 103 -14.19 2.50 9.61
N TYR A 104 -15.04 3.29 10.27
CA TYR A 104 -15.51 4.60 9.78
C TYR A 104 -14.84 5.69 10.60
N ASP A 105 -13.58 5.97 10.29
CA ASP A 105 -12.74 6.97 10.95
C ASP A 105 -12.92 8.38 10.39
N TYR A 106 -14.10 8.66 9.86
CA TYR A 106 -14.58 9.97 9.39
C TYR A 106 -15.93 10.28 10.04
N TYR A 107 -16.33 11.54 10.03
CA TYR A 107 -17.56 12.01 10.68
C TYR A 107 -18.16 13.21 9.97
N GLY A 108 -19.42 13.53 10.31
CA GLY A 108 -20.15 14.67 9.73
C GLY A 108 -20.81 14.37 8.38
N PHE A 109 -20.87 13.09 7.95
CA PHE A 109 -21.54 12.65 6.74
C PHE A 109 -22.93 12.07 7.02
N PRO A 110 -23.83 12.02 6.02
CA PRO A 110 -25.12 11.37 6.14
C PRO A 110 -25.02 9.87 6.51
N PRO A 111 -26.08 9.26 7.11
CA PRO A 111 -26.04 7.88 7.60
C PRO A 111 -25.63 6.83 6.56
N GLU A 112 -25.96 7.02 5.28
CA GLU A 112 -25.64 6.11 4.18
C GLU A 112 -24.13 5.92 3.98
N TYR A 113 -23.29 6.86 4.40
CA TYR A 113 -21.84 6.76 4.35
C TYR A 113 -21.28 5.74 5.36
N TYR A 114 -22.05 5.37 6.38
CA TYR A 114 -21.66 4.44 7.45
C TYR A 114 -22.29 3.06 7.31
N THR A 115 -22.94 2.77 6.17
CA THR A 115 -23.64 1.50 5.96
C THR A 115 -22.85 0.49 5.14
N GLN A 116 -21.88 0.96 4.37
CA GLN A 116 -21.11 0.12 3.47
C GLN A 116 -20.01 -0.61 4.22
N LYS A 117 -19.85 -1.90 3.93
CA LYS A 117 -18.81 -2.74 4.53
C LYS A 117 -17.91 -3.34 3.45
N TYR A 118 -16.67 -3.60 3.83
CA TYR A 118 -15.72 -4.35 3.03
C TYR A 118 -15.19 -5.51 3.89
N LEU A 119 -15.80 -6.68 3.75
CA LEU A 119 -15.59 -7.84 4.62
C LEU A 119 -14.52 -8.78 4.04
N ALA A 120 -13.34 -8.25 3.72
CA ALA A 120 -12.21 -9.09 3.33
C ALA A 120 -11.70 -9.89 4.53
N PRO A 121 -11.28 -11.15 4.34
CA PRO A 121 -10.60 -11.88 5.41
C PRO A 121 -9.29 -11.19 5.77
N GLY A 122 -8.85 -11.33 7.01
CA GLY A 122 -7.50 -10.93 7.41
C GLY A 122 -6.46 -11.98 7.05
N SER A 123 -5.18 -11.64 7.25
CA SER A 123 -4.05 -12.54 6.96
C SER A 123 -3.08 -12.60 8.14
N PRO A 124 -3.49 -13.19 9.30
CA PRO A 124 -2.67 -13.19 10.51
C PRO A 124 -1.30 -13.83 10.31
N GLU A 125 -1.21 -14.92 9.55
CA GLU A 125 0.06 -15.60 9.30
C GLU A 125 1.03 -14.72 8.48
N THR A 126 0.50 -14.02 7.46
CA THR A 126 1.32 -13.09 6.66
C THR A 126 1.70 -11.84 7.46
N ALA A 127 0.76 -11.33 8.27
CA ALA A 127 1.02 -10.18 9.14
C ALA A 127 2.14 -10.49 10.17
N LYS A 128 2.17 -11.70 10.74
CA LYS A 128 3.25 -12.15 11.64
C LYS A 128 4.62 -12.28 10.94
N GLU A 129 4.65 -12.45 9.61
CA GLU A 129 5.93 -12.39 8.89
C GLU A 129 6.54 -10.97 8.98
N VAL A 130 5.71 -9.91 9.05
CA VAL A 130 6.20 -8.54 9.26
C VAL A 130 6.98 -8.43 10.57
N THR A 131 6.46 -8.98 11.68
CA THR A 131 7.14 -8.91 12.99
C THR A 131 8.42 -9.74 13.04
N LYS A 132 8.50 -10.82 12.27
CA LYS A 132 9.74 -11.59 12.08
C LYS A 132 10.81 -10.81 11.30
N LEU A 133 10.39 -10.08 10.26
CA LEU A 133 11.29 -9.24 9.45
C LEU A 133 11.71 -7.98 10.21
N ILE A 134 10.80 -7.41 11.01
CA ILE A 134 10.98 -6.13 11.69
C ILE A 134 10.57 -6.29 13.16
N PRO A 135 11.48 -6.77 14.05
CA PRO A 135 11.13 -7.11 15.45
C PRO A 135 10.60 -5.95 16.30
N LYS A 136 10.79 -4.70 15.86
CA LYS A 136 10.24 -3.52 16.54
C LYS A 136 8.77 -3.27 16.22
N VAL A 137 8.20 -3.86 15.15
CA VAL A 137 6.76 -3.82 14.85
C VAL A 137 6.04 -4.75 15.81
N LYS A 138 4.95 -4.28 16.42
CA LYS A 138 4.14 -5.05 17.36
C LYS A 138 2.83 -5.49 16.73
N GLU A 139 2.34 -6.65 17.15
CA GLU A 139 1.05 -7.18 16.71
C GLU A 139 -0.11 -6.56 17.50
N THR A 140 -1.24 -6.40 16.82
CA THR A 140 -2.51 -5.99 17.44
C THR A 140 -3.70 -6.59 16.69
N THR A 141 -4.84 -6.70 17.34
CA THR A 141 -6.14 -7.02 16.74
C THR A 141 -7.16 -5.90 16.94
N GLU A 142 -6.74 -4.76 17.53
CA GLU A 142 -7.63 -3.68 17.93
C GLU A 142 -7.94 -2.68 16.80
N TRP A 143 -7.36 -2.87 15.61
CA TRP A 143 -7.65 -2.05 14.44
C TRP A 143 -8.34 -2.89 13.37
N GLY A 144 -9.13 -2.25 12.50
CA GLY A 144 -9.76 -2.90 11.35
C GLY A 144 -9.18 -2.42 10.02
N LEU A 145 -10.02 -2.27 9.01
CA LEU A 145 -9.72 -1.62 7.75
C LEU A 145 -10.33 -0.22 7.78
N ASP A 146 -9.49 0.81 7.84
CA ASP A 146 -9.91 2.20 7.90
C ASP A 146 -10.28 2.77 6.52
N HIS A 147 -10.74 4.03 6.45
CA HIS A 147 -11.18 4.60 5.18
C HIS A 147 -10.01 4.94 4.23
N GLY A 148 -8.78 4.89 4.67
CA GLY A 148 -7.62 4.88 3.79
C GLY A 148 -7.43 3.54 3.09
N ALA A 149 -8.01 2.45 3.59
CA ALA A 149 -7.86 1.11 3.02
C ALA A 149 -9.15 0.62 2.33
N TRP A 150 -10.26 0.46 3.08
CA TRP A 150 -11.39 -0.30 2.55
C TRP A 150 -12.12 0.35 1.37
N PRO A 151 -12.29 1.68 1.24
CA PRO A 151 -12.99 2.25 0.08
C PRO A 151 -12.20 2.03 -1.21
N MET A 152 -10.89 2.27 -1.17
CA MET A 152 -9.99 2.03 -2.29
C MET A 152 -10.02 0.55 -2.70
N LEU A 153 -9.89 -0.36 -1.74
CA LEU A 153 -9.91 -1.80 -1.99
C LEU A 153 -11.25 -2.29 -2.54
N LYS A 154 -12.37 -1.67 -2.15
CA LYS A 154 -13.71 -1.97 -2.69
C LYS A 154 -13.77 -1.72 -4.20
N HIS A 155 -13.07 -0.71 -4.71
CA HIS A 155 -12.99 -0.46 -6.15
C HIS A 155 -11.97 -1.37 -6.85
N MET A 156 -10.83 -1.64 -6.25
CA MET A 156 -9.78 -2.49 -6.82
C MET A 156 -10.14 -3.98 -6.78
N PHE A 157 -10.73 -4.44 -5.69
CA PHE A 157 -11.02 -5.84 -5.41
C PHE A 157 -12.46 -6.01 -4.86
N PRO A 158 -13.49 -5.74 -5.67
CA PRO A 158 -14.88 -5.62 -5.21
C PRO A 158 -15.46 -6.92 -4.62
N LYS A 159 -14.84 -8.08 -4.88
CA LYS A 159 -15.27 -9.36 -4.31
C LYS A 159 -14.84 -9.56 -2.86
N ALA A 160 -13.95 -8.71 -2.33
CA ALA A 160 -13.36 -8.83 -0.99
C ALA A 160 -12.81 -10.24 -0.68
N ASP A 161 -12.30 -10.94 -1.71
CA ASP A 161 -11.85 -12.33 -1.65
C ASP A 161 -10.34 -12.50 -1.42
N VAL A 162 -9.59 -11.40 -1.40
CA VAL A 162 -8.15 -11.38 -1.09
C VAL A 162 -7.99 -11.00 0.38
N PRO A 163 -7.20 -11.75 1.15
CA PRO A 163 -6.90 -11.39 2.54
C PRO A 163 -6.19 -10.03 2.65
N VAL A 164 -6.61 -9.20 3.61
CA VAL A 164 -6.07 -7.85 3.82
C VAL A 164 -5.61 -7.68 5.26
N PHE A 165 -4.50 -6.99 5.45
CA PHE A 165 -4.06 -6.52 6.76
C PHE A 165 -3.40 -5.15 6.63
N GLU A 166 -3.44 -4.37 7.70
CA GLU A 166 -2.85 -3.04 7.73
C GLU A 166 -1.62 -2.97 8.63
N MET A 167 -0.76 -2.01 8.33
CA MET A 167 0.37 -1.62 9.18
C MET A 167 0.32 -0.12 9.44
N SER A 168 0.46 0.27 10.72
CA SER A 168 0.40 1.66 11.15
C SER A 168 1.67 2.44 10.82
N ILE A 169 1.52 3.76 10.79
CA ILE A 169 2.59 4.74 10.70
C ILE A 169 2.98 5.16 12.13
N ASP A 170 4.28 5.11 12.47
CA ASP A 170 4.78 5.75 13.69
C ASP A 170 4.85 7.26 13.47
N TYR A 171 3.81 7.96 13.93
CA TYR A 171 3.59 9.39 13.65
C TYR A 171 4.75 10.31 14.06
N TYR A 172 5.56 9.88 15.03
CA TYR A 172 6.63 10.70 15.61
C TYR A 172 7.99 10.49 14.94
N GLN A 173 8.05 9.66 13.91
CA GLN A 173 9.30 9.33 13.21
C GLN A 173 9.44 10.12 11.91
N SER A 174 10.69 10.30 11.47
CA SER A 174 11.01 10.99 10.22
C SER A 174 10.67 10.13 8.99
N ALA A 175 10.53 10.77 7.82
CA ALA A 175 10.37 10.06 6.56
C ALA A 175 11.54 9.10 6.28
N GLN A 176 12.77 9.45 6.67
CA GLN A 176 13.93 8.56 6.53
C GLN A 176 13.81 7.30 7.39
N TYR A 177 13.30 7.40 8.62
CA TYR A 177 13.02 6.24 9.47
C TYR A 177 12.04 5.29 8.78
N HIS A 178 10.95 5.81 8.24
CA HIS A 178 9.95 5.02 7.52
C HIS A 178 10.52 4.37 6.26
N PHE A 179 11.36 5.08 5.52
CA PHE A 179 12.06 4.54 4.36
C PHE A 179 12.95 3.35 4.72
N ASP A 180 13.74 3.45 5.79
CA ASP A 180 14.64 2.38 6.23
C ASP A 180 13.89 1.19 6.86
N LEU A 181 12.76 1.46 7.53
CA LEU A 181 11.88 0.41 8.03
C LEU A 181 11.23 -0.36 6.87
N ALA A 182 10.65 0.35 5.90
CA ALA A 182 9.92 -0.24 4.79
C ALA A 182 10.78 -1.13 3.89
N LYS A 183 12.08 -0.84 3.73
CA LYS A 183 13.03 -1.71 2.99
C LYS A 183 13.01 -3.16 3.47
N GLN A 184 12.75 -3.39 4.76
CA GLN A 184 12.73 -4.71 5.35
C GLN A 184 11.50 -5.54 4.93
N LEU A 185 10.47 -4.89 4.36
CA LEU A 185 9.26 -5.56 3.84
C LEU A 185 9.46 -6.18 2.44
N LYS A 186 10.57 -5.91 1.75
CA LYS A 186 10.81 -6.42 0.38
C LYS A 186 10.55 -7.92 0.21
N PRO A 187 10.96 -8.82 1.13
CA PRO A 187 10.73 -10.25 0.98
C PRO A 187 9.26 -10.66 0.89
N LEU A 188 8.34 -9.83 1.38
CA LEU A 188 6.89 -10.11 1.28
C LEU A 188 6.41 -10.10 -0.17
N ARG A 189 7.02 -9.30 -1.04
CA ARG A 189 6.68 -9.23 -2.47
C ARG A 189 6.92 -10.56 -3.17
N ASP A 190 7.99 -11.29 -2.81
CA ASP A 190 8.30 -12.62 -3.36
C ASP A 190 7.36 -13.71 -2.81
N LYS A 191 6.64 -13.40 -1.73
CA LYS A 191 5.63 -14.29 -1.11
C LYS A 191 4.21 -14.06 -1.60
N GLY A 192 4.02 -13.22 -2.63
CA GLY A 192 2.70 -12.91 -3.19
C GLY A 192 1.93 -11.84 -2.42
N VAL A 193 2.60 -11.00 -1.62
CA VAL A 193 1.96 -9.90 -0.89
C VAL A 193 2.01 -8.63 -1.73
N LEU A 194 0.84 -8.14 -2.14
CA LEU A 194 0.69 -6.82 -2.73
C LEU A 194 0.80 -5.75 -1.63
N ILE A 195 1.77 -4.85 -1.75
CA ILE A 195 1.95 -3.76 -0.78
C ILE A 195 1.42 -2.47 -1.38
N ILE A 196 0.53 -1.79 -0.67
CA ILE A 196 -0.11 -0.55 -1.08
C ILE A 196 0.15 0.52 -0.04
N GLY A 197 0.81 1.60 -0.44
CA GLY A 197 0.83 2.85 0.32
C GLY A 197 -0.42 3.66 -0.03
N SER A 198 -1.27 3.90 0.95
CA SER A 198 -2.50 4.66 0.80
C SER A 198 -2.37 6.04 1.45
N GLY A 199 -2.27 7.08 0.62
CA GLY A 199 -2.06 8.44 1.07
C GLY A 199 -2.08 9.45 -0.07
N ALA A 200 -1.53 10.63 0.14
CA ALA A 200 -1.49 11.68 -0.87
C ALA A 200 -0.19 12.49 -0.81
N VAL A 201 0.35 12.84 -1.96
CA VAL A 201 1.57 13.66 -2.02
C VAL A 201 1.31 15.12 -1.66
N VAL A 202 0.09 15.61 -1.87
CA VAL A 202 -0.42 16.89 -1.37
C VAL A 202 -1.65 16.60 -0.53
N HIS A 203 -1.62 17.00 0.73
CA HIS A 203 -2.74 16.85 1.65
C HIS A 203 -2.72 17.98 2.69
N ASN A 204 -3.33 19.11 2.35
CA ASN A 204 -3.52 20.21 3.28
C ASN A 204 -5.02 20.46 3.49
N ILE A 205 -5.60 19.71 4.44
CA ILE A 205 -7.05 19.72 4.71
C ILE A 205 -7.58 21.10 5.09
N LYS A 206 -6.75 21.93 5.73
CA LYS A 206 -7.11 23.30 6.10
C LYS A 206 -7.32 24.16 4.84
N GLU A 207 -6.40 24.10 3.90
CA GLU A 207 -6.49 24.86 2.66
C GLU A 207 -7.56 24.27 1.71
N ALA A 208 -7.68 22.94 1.65
CA ALA A 208 -8.76 22.26 0.93
C ALA A 208 -10.14 22.73 1.43
N GLY A 209 -10.34 22.74 2.75
CA GLY A 209 -11.59 23.20 3.38
C GLY A 209 -11.93 24.65 3.03
N LYS A 210 -10.94 25.57 3.06
CA LYS A 210 -11.15 26.97 2.67
C LYS A 210 -11.71 27.10 1.24
N ARG A 211 -11.17 26.31 0.29
CA ARG A 211 -11.64 26.31 -1.09
C ARG A 211 -13.03 25.70 -1.20
N PHE A 212 -13.23 24.57 -0.57
CA PHE A 212 -14.50 23.84 -0.59
C PHE A 212 -15.67 24.71 -0.05
N PHE A 213 -15.51 25.32 1.14
CA PHE A 213 -16.54 26.15 1.74
C PHE A 213 -16.83 27.43 0.95
N ASN A 214 -15.88 27.92 0.15
CA ASN A 214 -16.08 29.06 -0.74
C ASN A 214 -16.57 28.67 -2.15
N GLY A 215 -16.90 27.40 -2.38
CA GLY A 215 -17.33 26.88 -3.69
C GLY A 215 -16.26 26.99 -4.79
N ASN A 216 -14.99 27.15 -4.40
CA ASN A 216 -13.89 27.28 -5.35
C ASN A 216 -13.11 25.97 -5.44
N MET A 217 -13.32 25.20 -6.49
CA MET A 217 -12.66 23.91 -6.71
C MET A 217 -11.35 24.01 -7.52
N LYS A 218 -10.83 25.22 -7.76
CA LYS A 218 -9.55 25.38 -8.47
C LYS A 218 -8.37 25.18 -7.52
N PRO A 219 -7.31 24.46 -7.92
CA PRO A 219 -6.05 24.38 -7.19
C PRO A 219 -5.43 25.75 -6.93
N TYR A 220 -4.50 25.81 -5.95
CA TYR A 220 -3.84 27.07 -5.56
C TYR A 220 -2.66 27.46 -6.46
N GLY A 221 -2.09 26.53 -7.20
CA GLY A 221 -0.84 26.70 -7.94
C GLY A 221 0.37 26.12 -7.20
N TRP A 222 0.56 26.40 -5.91
CA TRP A 222 1.61 25.78 -5.11
C TRP A 222 1.42 24.27 -4.94
N ASP A 223 0.19 23.83 -4.90
CA ASP A 223 -0.20 22.42 -4.82
C ASP A 223 0.15 21.70 -6.13
N ILE A 224 -0.16 22.31 -7.28
CA ILE A 224 0.26 21.82 -8.61
C ILE A 224 1.78 21.79 -8.71
N GLU A 225 2.48 22.87 -8.30
CA GLU A 225 3.95 22.97 -8.36
C GLU A 225 4.61 21.84 -7.55
N PHE A 226 4.11 21.56 -6.33
CA PHE A 226 4.68 20.51 -5.50
C PHE A 226 4.37 19.10 -6.04
N ASP A 227 3.14 18.85 -6.49
CA ASP A 227 2.78 17.57 -7.09
C ASP A 227 3.60 17.26 -8.35
N GLN A 228 3.81 18.27 -9.20
CA GLN A 228 4.69 18.14 -10.37
C GLN A 228 6.16 17.95 -9.99
N TRP A 229 6.63 18.60 -8.92
CA TRP A 229 7.96 18.34 -8.41
C TRP A 229 8.13 16.90 -7.95
N ILE A 230 7.15 16.34 -7.22
CA ILE A 230 7.16 14.91 -6.85
C ILE A 230 7.23 14.04 -8.11
N LYS A 231 6.38 14.31 -9.12
CA LYS A 231 6.42 13.59 -10.39
C LYS A 231 7.81 13.59 -11.02
N GLN A 232 8.43 14.76 -11.08
CA GLN A 232 9.78 14.91 -11.65
C GLN A 232 10.84 14.10 -10.88
N GLN A 233 10.76 14.06 -9.53
CA GLN A 233 11.68 13.25 -8.74
C GLN A 233 11.43 11.74 -8.94
N LEU A 234 10.17 11.31 -9.05
CA LEU A 234 9.80 9.94 -9.39
C LEU A 234 10.39 9.52 -10.75
N ASP A 235 10.21 10.36 -11.78
CA ASP A 235 10.71 10.10 -13.14
C ASP A 235 12.25 10.03 -13.19
N LYS A 236 12.93 10.86 -12.39
CA LYS A 236 14.40 10.86 -12.23
C LYS A 236 14.89 9.76 -11.28
N ARG A 237 14.01 9.11 -10.55
CA ARG A 237 14.32 8.18 -9.46
C ARG A 237 15.16 8.81 -8.34
N ASP A 238 14.98 10.11 -8.11
CA ASP A 238 15.58 10.82 -6.99
C ASP A 238 14.75 10.65 -5.73
N ILE A 239 14.77 9.42 -5.20
CA ILE A 239 14.00 9.05 -4.02
C ILE A 239 14.45 9.83 -2.79
N GLN A 240 15.74 10.18 -2.71
CA GLN A 240 16.25 10.90 -1.54
C GLN A 240 15.68 12.32 -1.44
N SER A 241 15.45 12.99 -2.56
CA SER A 241 14.75 14.29 -2.58
C SER A 241 13.32 14.16 -2.08
N ILE A 242 12.60 13.08 -2.45
CA ILE A 242 11.24 12.80 -1.97
C ILE A 242 11.23 12.51 -0.46
N VAL A 243 12.18 11.72 0.04
CA VAL A 243 12.35 11.46 1.49
C VAL A 243 12.62 12.74 2.26
N ASN A 244 13.37 13.68 1.67
CA ASN A 244 13.69 14.98 2.27
C ASN A 244 12.71 16.08 1.85
N TYR A 245 11.45 15.77 1.57
CA TYR A 245 10.45 16.71 1.06
C TYR A 245 10.33 18.02 1.85
N GLU A 246 10.57 17.96 3.17
CA GLU A 246 10.55 19.12 4.06
C GLU A 246 11.60 20.20 3.69
N LYS A 247 12.65 19.81 2.95
CA LYS A 247 13.65 20.75 2.41
C LYS A 247 13.17 21.50 1.17
N ASN A 248 12.09 21.03 0.53
CA ASN A 248 11.45 21.78 -0.53
C ASN A 248 10.64 22.92 0.06
N LYS A 249 10.72 24.12 -0.53
CA LYS A 249 10.02 25.34 -0.07
C LYS A 249 8.51 25.16 0.08
N LEU A 250 7.90 24.22 -0.66
CA LEU A 250 6.47 23.93 -0.64
C LEU A 250 6.13 22.66 0.19
N GLY A 251 7.13 21.89 0.61
CA GLY A 251 6.92 20.59 1.24
C GLY A 251 5.98 20.63 2.46
N LEU A 252 6.27 21.52 3.42
CA LEU A 252 5.45 21.69 4.62
C LEU A 252 4.11 22.43 4.38
N ILE A 253 3.97 23.09 3.21
CA ILE A 253 2.67 23.66 2.81
C ILE A 253 1.82 22.55 2.20
N ALA A 254 2.41 21.72 1.36
CA ALA A 254 1.72 20.63 0.65
C ALA A 254 1.36 19.46 1.58
N ALA A 255 2.27 19.08 2.46
CA ALA A 255 2.11 18.01 3.45
C ALA A 255 2.53 18.53 4.84
N PRO A 256 1.63 19.30 5.52
CA PRO A 256 1.93 19.91 6.82
C PRO A 256 2.03 18.89 7.96
N THR A 257 1.48 17.70 7.75
CA THR A 257 1.55 16.54 8.64
C THR A 257 2.07 15.32 7.86
N PRO A 258 2.79 14.39 8.51
CA PRO A 258 3.45 13.28 7.80
C PRO A 258 2.49 12.16 7.37
N ASP A 259 1.31 12.08 7.97
CA ASP A 259 0.37 10.96 7.86
C ASP A 259 0.09 10.55 6.41
N HIS A 260 -0.37 11.49 5.57
CA HIS A 260 -0.72 11.19 4.17
C HIS A 260 0.51 11.09 3.25
N TYR A 261 1.65 11.64 3.65
CA TYR A 261 2.88 11.58 2.85
C TYR A 261 3.71 10.30 3.10
N VAL A 262 3.73 9.80 4.31
CA VAL A 262 4.54 8.63 4.71
C VAL A 262 4.22 7.36 3.90
N PRO A 263 2.98 7.02 3.53
CA PRO A 263 2.69 5.87 2.67
C PRO A 263 3.43 5.89 1.32
N LEU A 264 3.67 7.09 0.73
CA LEU A 264 4.53 7.26 -0.43
C LEU A 264 5.94 6.74 -0.16
N ILE A 265 6.49 7.08 1.01
CA ILE A 265 7.85 6.71 1.42
C ILE A 265 7.98 5.18 1.55
N TYR A 266 6.95 4.52 2.12
CA TYR A 266 6.91 3.04 2.18
C TYR A 266 6.95 2.42 0.78
N SER A 267 6.14 2.92 -0.15
CA SER A 267 6.09 2.39 -1.51
C SER A 267 7.43 2.54 -2.22
N LEU A 268 8.06 3.70 -2.12
CA LEU A 268 9.35 3.99 -2.76
C LEU A 268 10.52 3.20 -2.18
N ALA A 269 10.50 2.92 -0.88
CA ALA A 269 11.54 2.12 -0.21
C ALA A 269 11.60 0.67 -0.74
N LEU A 270 10.50 0.19 -1.31
CA LEU A 270 10.37 -1.16 -1.86
C LEU A 270 10.83 -1.27 -3.32
N MET A 271 11.05 -0.14 -4.00
CA MET A 271 11.52 -0.13 -5.38
C MET A 271 12.91 -0.73 -5.49
N GLU A 272 13.12 -1.55 -6.53
CA GLU A 272 14.42 -2.09 -6.89
C GLU A 272 14.97 -1.36 -8.13
N LYS A 273 16.28 -1.51 -8.35
CA LYS A 273 17.00 -0.74 -9.37
C LYS A 273 16.45 -0.93 -10.78
N ASP A 274 16.05 -2.16 -11.09
CA ASP A 274 15.67 -2.57 -12.45
C ASP A 274 14.12 -2.55 -12.65
N GLU A 275 13.36 -2.17 -11.64
CA GLU A 275 11.90 -2.11 -11.74
C GLU A 275 11.44 -0.84 -12.45
N SER A 276 10.37 -0.97 -13.25
CA SER A 276 9.68 0.18 -13.84
C SER A 276 8.85 0.93 -12.81
N LEU A 277 8.63 2.22 -13.06
CA LEU A 277 7.63 3.03 -12.37
C LEU A 277 6.62 3.50 -13.43
N GLU A 278 5.35 3.19 -13.22
CA GLU A 278 4.24 3.55 -14.10
C GLU A 278 3.27 4.46 -13.33
N HIS A 279 3.05 5.70 -13.81
CA HIS A 279 2.01 6.56 -13.24
C HIS A 279 0.64 6.00 -13.61
N THR A 280 -0.20 5.74 -12.61
CA THR A 280 -1.51 5.10 -12.79
C THR A 280 -2.66 6.10 -12.83
N PHE A 281 -2.51 7.22 -12.13
CA PHE A 281 -3.47 8.31 -12.11
C PHE A 281 -2.84 9.62 -11.68
N GLU A 282 -3.33 10.73 -12.21
CA GLU A 282 -2.90 12.09 -11.88
C GLU A 282 -4.11 13.02 -11.89
N GLU A 283 -4.47 13.56 -10.74
CA GLU A 283 -5.51 14.57 -10.60
C GLU A 283 -5.17 15.49 -9.43
N MET A 284 -5.35 16.79 -9.62
CA MET A 284 -5.14 17.78 -8.58
C MET A 284 -6.47 18.45 -8.24
N LEU A 285 -6.89 18.26 -7.01
CA LEU A 285 -7.97 19.00 -6.35
C LEU A 285 -7.35 20.11 -5.49
N PRO A 286 -8.14 21.11 -5.00
CA PRO A 286 -7.59 22.16 -4.16
C PRO A 286 -6.87 21.58 -2.93
N ALA A 287 -5.56 21.76 -2.87
CA ALA A 287 -4.69 21.30 -1.79
C ALA A 287 -4.76 19.78 -1.50
N PHE A 288 -5.12 18.98 -2.51
CA PHE A 288 -5.23 17.52 -2.43
C PHE A 288 -4.87 16.85 -3.76
N SER A 289 -4.04 15.82 -3.73
CA SER A 289 -3.59 15.10 -4.94
C SER A 289 -4.06 13.65 -4.96
N ASN A 290 -4.72 13.26 -6.04
CA ASN A 290 -5.05 11.86 -6.37
C ASN A 290 -3.96 11.19 -7.22
N ARG A 291 -2.70 11.48 -6.93
CA ARG A 291 -1.59 10.83 -7.63
C ARG A 291 -1.48 9.36 -7.24
N GLY A 292 -1.29 8.50 -8.26
CA GLY A 292 -0.99 7.09 -8.08
C GLY A 292 0.12 6.63 -9.01
N PHE A 293 0.88 5.61 -8.58
CA PHE A 293 1.85 4.91 -9.41
C PHE A 293 2.03 3.45 -8.98
N LYS A 294 2.51 2.63 -9.91
CA LYS A 294 2.90 1.24 -9.72
C LYS A 294 4.39 1.07 -9.94
N ILE A 295 5.04 0.25 -9.11
CA ILE A 295 6.44 -0.17 -9.22
C ILE A 295 6.47 -1.69 -9.52
N GLY A 296 7.18 -2.08 -10.57
CA GLY A 296 7.30 -3.47 -11.02
C GLY A 296 6.28 -3.95 -12.02
#